data_9fa0f77be813271bb68d0080da0cc206
#
_entry.id   9fa0f77be813271bb68d0080da0cc206
#
_cell.length_a   1.000
_cell.length_b   1.000
_cell.length_c   1.000
_cell.angle_alpha   90.00
_cell.angle_beta   90.00
_cell.angle_gamma   90.00
#
_symmetry.space_group_name_H-M   'P 1'
#
loop_
_entity.id
_entity.type
_entity.pdbx_description
1 polymer ?
#
loop_
_entity_poly.entity_id
_entity_poly.type
_entity_poly.pdbx_seq_one_letter_code
_entity_poly.pdbx_strand_id
1 'polypeptide(L)'
;KPKGRGKQMMPTPVKEAAEKHGLPVYQPRRVRDAEAIEEIRKMEPDVIVVVAFGQIIPKEILDMPKYGCINVHASLLPAYRGAAPIQWAVMNGDKVSGVTIMKMDEGLDTGDMLTKVEVPLAADETGGSLFDKLAAAGAKLLVETLPKLEKGEVTPEKQPEISTTEYARMIKKEDGKIDWTKSAVEIERQIRAMSPWPSAFTKVNGKNLKIWDAKVIAMFGGDLFSKIPGQNPTKSAGKVWVADETGLHVKTG
;
A
#
# COMPACT_ATOMS: atom_id res chain seq x y z
N LYS A 1 11.25 -14.15 8.14
CA LYS A 1 11.39 -12.80 8.76
C LYS A 1 10.84 -12.83 10.19
N PRO A 2 11.36 -12.02 11.14
CA PRO A 2 10.79 -11.92 12.49
C PRO A 2 9.35 -11.40 12.41
N LYS A 3 8.40 -12.08 13.07
CA LYS A 3 6.97 -11.69 13.06
C LYS A 3 6.45 -11.61 14.50
N GLY A 4 5.62 -10.60 14.76
CA GLY A 4 4.95 -10.42 16.05
C GLY A 4 5.86 -9.93 17.19
N ARG A 5 5.29 -9.79 18.40
CA ARG A 5 6.00 -9.29 19.60
C ARG A 5 7.14 -10.22 20.06
N GLY A 6 7.07 -11.50 19.74
CA GLY A 6 8.08 -12.51 20.11
C GLY A 6 9.26 -12.63 19.14
N LYS A 7 9.31 -11.84 18.04
CA LYS A 7 10.35 -11.94 16.98
C LYS A 7 10.58 -13.37 16.47
N GLN A 8 9.57 -14.24 16.56
CA GLN A 8 9.68 -15.61 16.09
C GLN A 8 9.90 -15.61 14.56
N MET A 9 10.88 -16.40 14.11
CA MET A 9 11.18 -16.52 12.68
C MET A 9 10.09 -17.30 12.00
N MET A 10 9.31 -16.61 11.15
CA MET A 10 8.25 -17.21 10.34
C MET A 10 8.64 -17.14 8.86
N PRO A 11 8.39 -18.17 8.07
CA PRO A 11 8.53 -18.09 6.62
C PRO A 11 7.57 -17.03 6.05
N THR A 12 7.88 -16.56 4.86
CA THR A 12 6.94 -15.70 4.12
C THR A 12 5.97 -16.57 3.35
N PRO A 13 4.75 -16.08 3.04
CA PRO A 13 3.78 -16.86 2.23
C PRO A 13 4.36 -17.35 0.90
N VAL A 14 5.20 -16.55 0.25
CA VAL A 14 5.88 -16.94 -1.00
C VAL A 14 6.85 -18.11 -0.76
N LYS A 15 7.59 -18.10 0.35
CA LYS A 15 8.47 -19.21 0.70
C LYS A 15 7.67 -20.49 0.96
N GLU A 16 6.61 -20.41 1.76
CA GLU A 16 5.73 -21.56 2.04
C GLU A 16 5.14 -22.14 0.74
N ALA A 17 4.69 -21.27 -0.17
CA ALA A 17 4.17 -21.70 -1.46
C ALA A 17 5.26 -22.36 -2.32
N ALA A 18 6.44 -21.78 -2.40
CA ALA A 18 7.55 -22.34 -3.16
C ALA A 18 7.95 -23.73 -2.64
N GLU A 19 8.12 -23.89 -1.33
CA GLU A 19 8.45 -25.17 -0.68
C GLU A 19 7.36 -26.21 -0.94
N LYS A 20 6.07 -25.81 -0.85
CA LYS A 20 4.93 -26.70 -1.15
C LYS A 20 4.94 -27.23 -2.59
N HIS A 21 5.42 -26.41 -3.53
CA HIS A 21 5.51 -26.78 -4.95
C HIS A 21 6.89 -27.32 -5.36
N GLY A 22 7.78 -27.59 -4.41
CA GLY A 22 9.11 -28.12 -4.68
C GLY A 22 10.03 -27.17 -5.43
N LEU A 23 9.74 -25.85 -5.38
CA LEU A 23 10.55 -24.83 -6.02
C LEU A 23 11.74 -24.45 -5.12
N PRO A 24 12.94 -24.25 -5.67
CA PRO A 24 14.10 -23.84 -4.90
C PRO A 24 13.89 -22.44 -4.28
N VAL A 25 14.28 -22.28 -3.03
CA VAL A 25 14.16 -21.00 -2.32
C VAL A 25 15.55 -20.49 -1.95
N TYR A 26 15.90 -19.34 -2.51
CA TYR A 26 17.13 -18.64 -2.22
C TYR A 26 16.84 -17.35 -1.44
N GLN A 27 17.56 -17.11 -0.33
CA GLN A 27 17.29 -15.98 0.57
C GLN A 27 18.57 -15.22 0.95
N PRO A 28 19.24 -14.54 0.00
CA PRO A 28 20.41 -13.75 0.29
C PRO A 28 20.04 -12.57 1.21
N ARG A 29 20.99 -12.12 2.00
CA ARG A 29 20.79 -10.96 2.86
C ARG A 29 20.55 -9.69 2.04
N ARG A 30 21.30 -9.54 0.97
CA ARG A 30 21.17 -8.43 0.02
C ARG A 30 21.27 -8.99 -1.39
N VAL A 31 20.34 -8.66 -2.24
CA VAL A 31 20.35 -9.10 -3.64
C VAL A 31 21.50 -8.50 -4.45
N ARG A 32 22.06 -7.36 -4.01
CA ARG A 32 23.19 -6.68 -4.63
C ARG A 32 24.58 -7.26 -4.26
N ASP A 33 24.64 -8.22 -3.35
CA ASP A 33 25.90 -8.86 -3.00
C ASP A 33 26.37 -9.73 -4.19
N ALA A 34 27.68 -9.72 -4.49
CA ALA A 34 28.23 -10.38 -5.69
C ALA A 34 27.86 -11.88 -5.75
N GLU A 35 27.85 -12.56 -4.63
CA GLU A 35 27.43 -13.96 -4.54
C GLU A 35 25.96 -14.16 -4.95
N ALA A 36 25.06 -13.23 -4.54
CA ALA A 36 23.65 -13.29 -4.89
C ALA A 36 23.43 -13.03 -6.40
N ILE A 37 24.15 -12.07 -6.97
CA ILE A 37 24.11 -11.77 -8.39
C ILE A 37 24.60 -12.98 -9.21
N GLU A 38 25.68 -13.61 -8.77
CA GLU A 38 26.24 -14.79 -9.47
C GLU A 38 25.32 -16.01 -9.38
N GLU A 39 24.66 -16.23 -8.24
CA GLU A 39 23.66 -17.30 -8.13
C GLU A 39 22.44 -17.06 -9.04
N ILE A 40 21.96 -15.82 -9.16
CA ILE A 40 20.88 -15.48 -10.10
C ILE A 40 21.36 -15.70 -11.54
N ARG A 41 22.60 -15.32 -11.87
CA ARG A 41 23.19 -15.52 -13.20
C ARG A 41 23.24 -16.98 -13.61
N LYS A 42 23.63 -17.87 -12.69
CA LYS A 42 23.67 -19.32 -12.91
C LYS A 42 22.30 -19.94 -13.21
N MET A 43 21.23 -19.28 -12.77
CA MET A 43 19.86 -19.72 -13.07
C MET A 43 19.44 -19.39 -14.51
N GLU A 44 20.19 -18.55 -15.23
CA GLU A 44 19.90 -18.11 -16.60
C GLU A 44 18.43 -17.69 -16.81
N PRO A 45 17.90 -16.74 -15.99
CA PRO A 45 16.47 -16.43 -16.03
C PRO A 45 16.10 -15.72 -17.34
N ASP A 46 15.04 -16.17 -18.00
CA ASP A 46 14.45 -15.48 -19.15
C ASP A 46 13.73 -14.19 -18.72
N VAL A 47 13.13 -14.21 -17.54
CA VAL A 47 12.45 -13.07 -16.92
C VAL A 47 12.62 -13.11 -15.40
N ILE A 48 12.76 -11.96 -14.75
CA ILE A 48 12.74 -11.85 -13.29
C ILE A 48 11.48 -11.09 -12.88
N VAL A 49 10.65 -11.72 -12.05
CA VAL A 49 9.44 -11.11 -11.51
C VAL A 49 9.72 -10.57 -10.11
N VAL A 50 9.45 -9.29 -9.91
CA VAL A 50 9.63 -8.60 -8.63
C VAL A 50 8.25 -8.26 -8.06
N VAL A 51 8.00 -8.61 -6.80
CA VAL A 51 6.75 -8.29 -6.10
C VAL A 51 7.07 -7.89 -4.66
N ALA A 52 6.83 -6.65 -4.30
CA ALA A 52 7.01 -6.11 -2.94
C ALA A 52 8.35 -6.53 -2.29
N PHE A 53 9.42 -6.54 -3.07
CA PHE A 53 10.71 -7.10 -2.65
C PHE A 53 11.42 -6.24 -1.60
N GLY A 54 11.29 -4.92 -1.71
CA GLY A 54 11.80 -3.97 -0.71
C GLY A 54 13.32 -3.77 -0.72
N GLN A 55 14.00 -4.16 -1.80
CA GLN A 55 15.40 -3.86 -2.07
C GLN A 55 15.54 -3.26 -3.48
N ILE A 56 16.52 -2.40 -3.65
CA ILE A 56 16.88 -1.87 -4.97
C ILE A 56 17.55 -3.01 -5.76
N ILE A 57 17.07 -3.25 -6.97
CA ILE A 57 17.63 -4.22 -7.89
C ILE A 57 18.78 -3.53 -8.65
N PRO A 58 20.02 -4.04 -8.57
CA PRO A 58 21.14 -3.43 -9.27
C PRO A 58 21.04 -3.65 -10.76
N LYS A 59 21.72 -2.78 -11.52
CA LYS A 59 21.70 -2.80 -13.00
C LYS A 59 22.12 -4.15 -13.58
N GLU A 60 23.10 -4.81 -12.97
CA GLU A 60 23.57 -6.14 -13.38
C GLU A 60 22.45 -7.19 -13.36
N ILE A 61 21.48 -7.07 -12.47
CA ILE A 61 20.30 -7.96 -12.43
C ILE A 61 19.22 -7.45 -13.38
N LEU A 62 19.02 -6.13 -13.50
CA LEU A 62 18.00 -5.58 -14.39
C LEU A 62 18.25 -5.96 -15.86
N ASP A 63 19.52 -5.98 -16.28
CA ASP A 63 19.94 -6.25 -17.65
C ASP A 63 20.17 -7.75 -17.94
N MET A 64 20.07 -8.61 -16.91
CA MET A 64 20.41 -10.02 -17.03
C MET A 64 19.39 -10.83 -17.86
N PRO A 65 18.05 -10.72 -17.60
CA PRO A 65 17.09 -11.56 -18.28
C PRO A 65 16.74 -11.04 -19.68
N LYS A 66 16.51 -11.96 -20.61
CA LYS A 66 16.09 -11.63 -22.00
C LYS A 66 14.87 -10.72 -22.04
N TYR A 67 13.86 -10.99 -21.22
CA TYR A 67 12.63 -10.21 -21.14
C TYR A 67 12.66 -9.11 -20.07
N GLY A 68 13.82 -8.95 -19.39
CA GLY A 68 14.03 -7.94 -18.35
C GLY A 68 13.43 -8.33 -16.99
N CYS A 69 13.58 -7.42 -16.04
CA CYS A 69 12.92 -7.50 -14.76
C CYS A 69 11.55 -6.80 -14.84
N ILE A 70 10.50 -7.46 -14.39
CA ILE A 70 9.15 -6.90 -14.34
C ILE A 70 8.65 -6.82 -12.91
N ASN A 71 7.96 -5.73 -12.57
CA ASN A 71 7.38 -5.51 -11.25
C ASN A 71 5.85 -5.55 -11.31
N VAL A 72 5.26 -6.18 -10.30
CA VAL A 72 3.80 -6.13 -10.06
C VAL A 72 3.56 -4.96 -9.10
N HIS A 73 3.23 -3.81 -9.65
CA HIS A 73 3.04 -2.58 -8.88
C HIS A 73 1.57 -2.35 -8.54
N ALA A 74 1.27 -2.13 -7.27
CA ALA A 74 -0.09 -2.06 -6.74
C ALA A 74 -0.74 -0.68 -6.92
N SER A 75 -0.63 -0.10 -8.12
CA SER A 75 -1.34 1.10 -8.56
C SER A 75 -1.53 1.14 -10.06
N LEU A 76 -2.34 2.07 -10.54
CA LEU A 76 -2.44 2.43 -11.96
C LEU A 76 -1.36 3.47 -12.28
N LEU A 77 -0.15 3.01 -12.60
CA LEU A 77 0.94 3.90 -12.99
C LEU A 77 0.52 4.83 -14.16
N PRO A 78 0.96 6.10 -14.14
CA PRO A 78 2.01 6.71 -13.31
C PRO A 78 1.57 7.17 -11.92
N ALA A 79 0.32 6.94 -11.51
CA ALA A 79 -0.15 7.28 -10.18
C ALA A 79 0.53 6.42 -9.11
N TYR A 80 0.86 7.05 -7.97
CA TYR A 80 1.37 6.37 -6.78
C TYR A 80 2.65 5.55 -7.01
N ARG A 81 3.61 6.09 -7.77
CA ARG A 81 4.97 5.56 -7.73
C ARG A 81 5.46 5.55 -6.29
N GLY A 82 6.10 4.48 -5.85
CA GLY A 82 6.67 4.38 -4.51
C GLY A 82 6.18 3.20 -3.69
N ALA A 83 6.48 3.23 -2.39
CA ALA A 83 6.46 2.05 -1.52
C ALA A 83 5.08 1.70 -0.94
N ALA A 84 4.11 2.61 -0.93
CA ALA A 84 2.83 2.42 -0.25
C ALA A 84 1.60 2.87 -1.06
N PRO A 85 1.50 2.52 -2.35
CA PRO A 85 0.40 2.98 -3.23
C PRO A 85 -0.98 2.65 -2.67
N ILE A 86 -1.13 1.50 -2.02
CA ILE A 86 -2.40 0.99 -1.48
C ILE A 86 -2.97 1.93 -0.43
N GLN A 87 -2.16 2.28 0.59
CA GLN A 87 -2.59 3.14 1.68
C GLN A 87 -2.89 4.55 1.18
N TRP A 88 -2.08 5.07 0.27
CA TRP A 88 -2.29 6.42 -0.27
C TRP A 88 -3.54 6.51 -1.12
N ALA A 89 -3.89 5.49 -1.92
CA ALA A 89 -5.14 5.46 -2.68
C ALA A 89 -6.38 5.54 -1.75
N VAL A 90 -6.39 4.76 -0.66
CA VAL A 90 -7.48 4.81 0.34
C VAL A 90 -7.50 6.14 1.06
N MET A 91 -6.34 6.67 1.46
CA MET A 91 -6.22 7.94 2.19
C MET A 91 -6.70 9.13 1.36
N ASN A 92 -6.42 9.13 0.05
CA ASN A 92 -6.87 10.15 -0.87
C ASN A 92 -8.35 10.01 -1.25
N GLY A 93 -8.95 8.85 -0.95
CA GLY A 93 -10.37 8.58 -1.22
C GLY A 93 -10.63 8.29 -2.68
N ASP A 94 -9.70 7.66 -3.34
CA ASP A 94 -9.85 7.24 -4.73
C ASP A 94 -11.01 6.24 -4.86
N LYS A 95 -11.70 6.30 -5.98
CA LYS A 95 -12.79 5.38 -6.30
C LYS A 95 -12.31 4.14 -7.04
N VAL A 96 -11.14 4.24 -7.65
CA VAL A 96 -10.52 3.18 -8.45
C VAL A 96 -9.02 3.17 -8.14
N SER A 97 -8.47 1.99 -7.93
CA SER A 97 -7.05 1.69 -7.93
C SER A 97 -6.80 0.58 -8.96
N GLY A 98 -5.69 -0.11 -8.87
CA GLY A 98 -5.40 -1.21 -9.78
C GLY A 98 -4.00 -1.74 -9.62
N VAL A 99 -3.61 -2.55 -10.58
CA VAL A 99 -2.26 -3.11 -10.67
C VAL A 99 -1.71 -2.82 -12.04
N THR A 100 -0.44 -2.44 -12.08
CA THR A 100 0.34 -2.31 -13.30
C THR A 100 1.48 -3.33 -13.30
N ILE A 101 1.57 -4.15 -14.34
CA ILE A 101 2.80 -4.89 -14.64
C ILE A 101 3.70 -3.93 -15.41
N MET A 102 4.88 -3.66 -14.90
CA MET A 102 5.82 -2.73 -15.51
C MET A 102 7.20 -3.37 -15.70
N LYS A 103 7.93 -2.96 -16.73
CA LYS A 103 9.35 -3.28 -16.90
C LYS A 103 10.14 -2.36 -15.99
N MET A 104 11.03 -2.92 -15.20
CA MET A 104 11.86 -2.13 -14.28
C MET A 104 13.01 -1.45 -15.01
N ASP A 105 13.33 -0.27 -14.53
CA ASP A 105 14.52 0.50 -14.88
C ASP A 105 15.31 0.87 -13.61
N GLU A 106 16.30 1.73 -13.72
CA GLU A 106 17.10 2.20 -12.56
C GLU A 106 16.33 3.20 -11.67
N GLY A 107 15.19 3.71 -12.13
CA GLY A 107 14.35 4.65 -11.40
C GLY A 107 13.42 3.95 -10.40
N LEU A 108 12.72 4.76 -9.60
CA LEU A 108 11.74 4.26 -8.64
C LEU A 108 10.35 4.23 -9.30
N ASP A 109 9.96 3.05 -9.79
CA ASP A 109 8.69 2.78 -10.46
C ASP A 109 8.44 3.67 -11.70
N THR A 110 9.51 3.96 -12.47
CA THR A 110 9.49 4.84 -13.65
C THR A 110 9.51 4.10 -14.98
N GLY A 111 9.79 2.81 -14.96
CA GLY A 111 9.91 2.00 -16.16
C GLY A 111 8.60 1.83 -16.94
N ASP A 112 8.71 1.28 -18.15
CA ASP A 112 7.59 1.18 -19.08
C ASP A 112 6.47 0.27 -18.55
N MET A 113 5.24 0.70 -18.75
CA MET A 113 4.04 -0.06 -18.37
C MET A 113 3.75 -1.12 -19.43
N LEU A 114 3.50 -2.36 -19.01
CA LEU A 114 3.21 -3.48 -19.90
C LEU A 114 1.71 -3.75 -19.98
N THR A 115 1.07 -3.99 -18.83
CA THR A 115 -0.36 -4.26 -18.75
C THR A 115 -0.92 -3.66 -17.45
N LYS A 116 -2.22 -3.39 -17.43
CA LYS A 116 -2.93 -2.81 -16.27
C LYS A 116 -4.27 -3.49 -16.05
N VAL A 117 -4.71 -3.50 -14.80
CA VAL A 117 -6.07 -3.88 -14.43
C VAL A 117 -6.61 -2.90 -13.39
N GLU A 118 -7.81 -2.41 -13.61
CA GLU A 118 -8.51 -1.55 -12.67
C GLU A 118 -9.24 -2.38 -11.61
N VAL A 119 -9.25 -1.86 -10.38
CA VAL A 119 -9.95 -2.44 -9.23
C VAL A 119 -10.73 -1.33 -8.53
N PRO A 120 -12.07 -1.38 -8.54
CA PRO A 120 -12.89 -0.39 -7.86
C PRO A 120 -12.75 -0.52 -6.34
N LEU A 121 -12.70 0.63 -5.64
CA LEU A 121 -12.71 0.69 -4.19
C LEU A 121 -14.15 0.76 -3.68
N ALA A 122 -14.45 -0.06 -2.66
CA ALA A 122 -15.70 0.08 -1.91
C ALA A 122 -15.68 1.35 -1.06
N ALA A 123 -16.85 1.83 -0.66
CA ALA A 123 -16.96 3.03 0.18
C ALA A 123 -16.27 2.88 1.53
N ASP A 124 -16.24 1.65 2.06
CA ASP A 124 -15.62 1.23 3.32
C ASP A 124 -14.26 0.54 3.13
N GLU A 125 -13.66 0.65 1.92
CA GLU A 125 -12.38 0.01 1.60
C GLU A 125 -11.29 0.37 2.60
N THR A 126 -10.61 -0.64 3.14
CA THR A 126 -9.45 -0.45 4.01
C THR A 126 -8.15 -0.72 3.27
N GLY A 127 -7.02 -0.29 3.83
CA GLY A 127 -5.69 -0.65 3.29
C GLY A 127 -5.51 -2.17 3.22
N GLY A 128 -6.03 -2.92 4.19
CA GLY A 128 -5.96 -4.38 4.21
C GLY A 128 -6.84 -5.05 3.15
N SER A 129 -8.11 -4.66 3.04
CA SER A 129 -9.02 -5.25 2.04
C SER A 129 -8.59 -4.93 0.61
N LEU A 130 -8.11 -3.71 0.36
CA LEU A 130 -7.56 -3.34 -0.94
C LEU A 130 -6.30 -4.13 -1.26
N PHE A 131 -5.41 -4.36 -0.27
CA PHE A 131 -4.24 -5.20 -0.45
C PHE A 131 -4.61 -6.59 -0.97
N ASP A 132 -5.60 -7.24 -0.37
CA ASP A 132 -6.04 -8.59 -0.76
C ASP A 132 -6.62 -8.60 -2.19
N LYS A 133 -7.43 -7.60 -2.53
CA LYS A 133 -8.00 -7.44 -3.88
C LYS A 133 -6.90 -7.24 -4.94
N LEU A 134 -5.95 -6.35 -4.67
CA LEU A 134 -4.85 -6.06 -5.60
C LEU A 134 -3.88 -7.23 -5.72
N ALA A 135 -3.64 -7.98 -4.64
CA ALA A 135 -2.82 -9.19 -4.70
C ALA A 135 -3.44 -10.26 -5.63
N ALA A 136 -4.75 -10.49 -5.51
CA ALA A 136 -5.45 -11.42 -6.39
C ALA A 136 -5.48 -10.95 -7.86
N ALA A 137 -5.80 -9.68 -8.08
CA ALA A 137 -5.83 -9.08 -9.41
C ALA A 137 -4.44 -9.08 -10.08
N GLY A 138 -3.40 -8.72 -9.32
CA GLY A 138 -2.01 -8.69 -9.80
C GLY A 138 -1.47 -10.08 -10.14
N ALA A 139 -1.78 -11.10 -9.34
CA ALA A 139 -1.40 -12.47 -9.65
C ALA A 139 -2.02 -12.96 -10.97
N LYS A 140 -3.31 -12.70 -11.17
CA LYS A 140 -3.99 -13.03 -12.41
C LYS A 140 -3.39 -12.30 -13.61
N LEU A 141 -3.25 -10.97 -13.49
CA LEU A 141 -2.68 -10.13 -14.55
C LEU A 141 -1.28 -10.57 -14.94
N LEU A 142 -0.43 -10.93 -13.95
CA LEU A 142 0.92 -11.41 -14.21
C LEU A 142 0.91 -12.68 -15.05
N VAL A 143 0.11 -13.68 -14.66
CA VAL A 143 0.00 -14.96 -15.39
C VAL A 143 -0.51 -14.76 -16.81
N GLU A 144 -1.39 -13.79 -17.05
CA GLU A 144 -1.88 -13.44 -18.38
C GLU A 144 -0.86 -12.64 -19.19
N THR A 145 0.02 -11.89 -18.54
CA THR A 145 1.02 -11.03 -19.20
C THR A 145 2.25 -11.81 -19.64
N LEU A 146 2.73 -12.75 -18.86
CA LEU A 146 3.97 -13.51 -19.15
C LEU A 146 3.98 -14.17 -20.53
N PRO A 147 2.96 -14.96 -20.94
CA PRO A 147 2.94 -15.57 -22.26
C PRO A 147 2.88 -14.55 -23.42
N LYS A 148 2.21 -13.41 -23.19
CA LYS A 148 2.14 -12.34 -24.18
C LYS A 148 3.49 -11.63 -24.34
N LEU A 149 4.20 -11.44 -23.21
CA LEU A 149 5.55 -10.87 -23.21
C LEU A 149 6.52 -11.78 -23.99
N GLU A 150 6.47 -13.09 -23.75
CA GLU A 150 7.26 -14.09 -24.46
C GLU A 150 7.04 -14.06 -25.98
N LYS A 151 5.77 -13.94 -26.40
CA LYS A 151 5.38 -13.86 -27.82
C LYS A 151 5.62 -12.51 -28.47
N GLY A 152 6.03 -11.48 -27.70
CA GLY A 152 6.17 -10.11 -28.21
C GLY A 152 4.83 -9.41 -28.50
N GLU A 153 3.74 -9.88 -27.88
CA GLU A 153 2.39 -9.33 -28.04
C GLU A 153 2.10 -8.15 -27.09
N VAL A 154 3.06 -7.80 -26.23
CA VAL A 154 2.96 -6.66 -25.31
C VAL A 154 3.74 -5.50 -25.85
N THR A 155 3.09 -4.37 -26.07
CA THR A 155 3.74 -3.12 -26.43
C THR A 155 4.00 -2.31 -25.17
N PRO A 156 5.28 -2.08 -24.77
CA PRO A 156 5.59 -1.25 -23.62
C PRO A 156 5.14 0.20 -23.85
N GLU A 157 4.45 0.75 -22.86
CA GLU A 157 4.00 2.14 -22.84
C GLU A 157 4.89 2.95 -21.91
N LYS A 158 5.60 3.94 -22.46
CA LYS A 158 6.47 4.82 -21.67
C LYS A 158 5.65 5.65 -20.68
N GLN A 159 6.07 5.68 -19.43
CA GLN A 159 5.44 6.55 -18.45
C GLN A 159 5.78 8.02 -18.72
N PRO A 160 4.87 8.97 -18.45
CA PRO A 160 5.18 10.40 -18.44
C PRO A 160 6.23 10.70 -17.36
N GLU A 161 7.05 11.74 -17.57
CA GLU A 161 8.05 12.14 -16.57
C GLU A 161 7.42 12.51 -15.23
N ILE A 162 6.31 13.25 -15.28
CA ILE A 162 5.58 13.70 -14.11
C ILE A 162 4.50 12.68 -13.76
N SER A 163 4.51 12.21 -12.51
CA SER A 163 3.42 11.39 -11.96
C SER A 163 2.14 12.21 -11.83
N THR A 164 1.00 11.55 -11.95
CA THR A 164 -0.32 12.17 -11.71
C THR A 164 -0.63 12.39 -10.24
N THR A 165 0.16 11.81 -9.34
CA THR A 165 0.04 11.94 -7.88
C THR A 165 1.40 12.25 -7.26
N GLU A 166 1.39 12.62 -5.98
CA GLU A 166 2.62 12.66 -5.19
C GLU A 166 3.22 11.24 -5.06
N TYR A 167 4.52 11.19 -4.75
CA TYR A 167 5.22 9.94 -4.49
C TYR A 167 4.62 9.22 -3.27
N ALA A 168 4.21 7.98 -3.46
CA ALA A 168 3.59 7.15 -2.42
C ALA A 168 4.66 6.63 -1.44
N ARG A 169 5.16 7.52 -0.59
CA ARG A 169 6.20 7.19 0.38
C ARG A 169 5.80 6.06 1.32
N MET A 170 6.79 5.36 1.83
CA MET A 170 6.58 4.31 2.81
C MET A 170 5.80 4.83 4.03
N ILE A 171 4.78 4.09 4.44
CA ILE A 171 4.02 4.37 5.66
C ILE A 171 4.86 4.03 6.89
N LYS A 172 4.85 4.94 7.85
CA LYS A 172 5.51 4.80 9.14
C LYS A 172 4.46 4.67 10.25
N LYS A 173 4.89 4.25 11.44
CA LYS A 173 3.98 4.15 12.59
C LYS A 173 3.35 5.48 12.98
N GLU A 174 4.10 6.55 12.81
CA GLU A 174 3.70 7.92 13.12
C GLU A 174 2.57 8.42 12.22
N ASP A 175 2.46 7.89 11.00
CA ASP A 175 1.38 8.22 10.06
C ASP A 175 -0.01 7.75 10.56
N GLY A 176 -0.02 6.79 11.50
CA GLY A 176 -1.25 6.40 12.19
C GLY A 176 -1.73 7.39 13.24
N LYS A 177 -0.91 8.38 13.65
CA LYS A 177 -1.34 9.39 14.63
C LYS A 177 -2.39 10.31 14.02
N ILE A 178 -3.56 10.36 14.64
CA ILE A 178 -4.65 11.22 14.17
C ILE A 178 -4.34 12.68 14.52
N ASP A 179 -4.46 13.53 13.52
CA ASP A 179 -4.51 14.98 13.66
C ASP A 179 -5.97 15.42 13.62
N TRP A 180 -6.52 15.71 14.78
CA TRP A 180 -7.93 16.09 14.94
C TRP A 180 -8.28 17.45 14.33
N THR A 181 -7.29 18.24 13.89
CA THR A 181 -7.53 19.51 13.18
C THR A 181 -7.93 19.31 11.73
N LYS A 182 -7.76 18.11 11.20
CA LYS A 182 -8.21 17.73 9.87
C LYS A 182 -9.71 17.50 9.82
N SER A 183 -10.27 17.49 8.63
CA SER A 183 -11.69 17.21 8.42
C SER A 183 -12.07 15.78 8.83
N ALA A 184 -13.33 15.56 9.18
CA ALA A 184 -13.85 14.24 9.53
C ALA A 184 -13.63 13.21 8.40
N VAL A 185 -13.76 13.65 7.16
CA VAL A 185 -13.54 12.78 5.98
C VAL A 185 -12.07 12.35 5.86
N GLU A 186 -11.13 13.27 6.06
CA GLU A 186 -9.69 12.92 6.02
C GLU A 186 -9.30 11.96 7.14
N ILE A 187 -9.83 12.17 8.34
CA ILE A 187 -9.57 11.31 9.50
C ILE A 187 -10.18 9.91 9.28
N GLU A 188 -11.40 9.82 8.79
CA GLU A 188 -12.06 8.56 8.48
C GLU A 188 -11.27 7.77 7.43
N ARG A 189 -10.85 8.43 6.34
CA ARG A 189 -9.98 7.81 5.32
C ARG A 189 -8.64 7.37 5.89
N GLN A 190 -8.01 8.16 6.77
CA GLN A 190 -6.78 7.77 7.44
C GLN A 190 -6.98 6.51 8.28
N ILE A 191 -8.08 6.40 9.03
CA ILE A 191 -8.39 5.22 9.84
C ILE A 191 -8.48 3.97 8.95
N ARG A 192 -9.23 4.04 7.85
CA ARG A 192 -9.32 2.94 6.88
C ARG A 192 -7.99 2.62 6.21
N ALA A 193 -7.28 3.62 5.73
CA ALA A 193 -5.99 3.44 5.06
C ALA A 193 -4.95 2.76 5.95
N MET A 194 -4.94 3.09 7.26
CA MET A 194 -4.00 2.55 8.23
C MET A 194 -4.43 1.19 8.82
N SER A 195 -5.58 0.66 8.46
CA SER A 195 -6.06 -0.65 8.91
C SER A 195 -5.57 -1.77 7.97
N PRO A 196 -5.00 -2.86 8.48
CA PRO A 196 -4.75 -3.18 9.89
C PRO A 196 -3.41 -2.62 10.42
N TRP A 197 -2.56 -2.10 9.56
CA TRP A 197 -1.24 -1.59 9.95
C TRP A 197 -0.94 -0.24 9.27
N PRO A 198 -0.34 0.71 10.02
CA PRO A 198 0.11 0.69 11.42
C PRO A 198 -1.01 0.82 12.46
N SER A 199 -2.24 0.97 12.07
CA SER A 199 -3.45 1.35 12.80
C SER A 199 -3.46 2.84 13.15
N ALA A 200 -4.60 3.48 12.95
CA ALA A 200 -4.80 4.85 13.41
C ALA A 200 -4.86 4.89 14.95
N PHE A 201 -4.36 5.96 15.55
CA PHE A 201 -4.36 6.10 17.00
C PHE A 201 -4.37 7.56 17.44
N THR A 202 -4.85 7.77 18.64
CA THR A 202 -4.73 9.04 19.37
C THR A 202 -4.17 8.78 20.77
N LYS A 203 -3.98 9.85 21.55
CA LYS A 203 -3.56 9.73 22.95
C LYS A 203 -4.69 10.15 23.88
N VAL A 204 -4.96 9.30 24.87
CA VAL A 204 -5.87 9.58 25.97
C VAL A 204 -5.10 9.37 27.27
N ASN A 205 -5.01 10.40 28.10
CA ASN A 205 -4.25 10.38 29.37
C ASN A 205 -2.82 9.82 29.20
N GLY A 206 -2.13 10.25 28.12
CA GLY A 206 -0.76 9.84 27.81
C GLY A 206 -0.62 8.44 27.20
N LYS A 207 -1.68 7.62 27.14
CA LYS A 207 -1.69 6.28 26.56
C LYS A 207 -2.23 6.30 25.13
N ASN A 208 -1.70 5.44 24.27
CA ASN A 208 -2.19 5.28 22.89
C ASN A 208 -3.52 4.51 22.91
N LEU A 209 -4.55 5.12 22.35
CA LEU A 209 -5.83 4.50 22.01
C LEU A 209 -5.85 4.27 20.49
N LYS A 210 -5.96 3.01 20.05
CA LYS A 210 -6.13 2.67 18.65
C LYS A 210 -7.59 2.83 18.24
N ILE A 211 -7.79 3.35 17.04
CA ILE A 211 -9.11 3.54 16.45
C ILE A 211 -9.16 2.67 15.19
N TRP A 212 -10.09 1.74 15.16
CA TRP A 212 -10.20 0.73 14.11
C TRP A 212 -11.29 1.05 13.09
N ASP A 213 -12.31 1.78 13.51
CA ASP A 213 -13.43 2.17 12.68
C ASP A 213 -13.94 3.55 13.09
N ALA A 214 -14.46 4.31 12.14
CA ALA A 214 -15.10 5.58 12.36
C ALA A 214 -16.12 5.88 11.27
N LYS A 215 -17.12 6.69 11.63
CA LYS A 215 -18.11 7.19 10.67
C LYS A 215 -18.14 8.71 10.71
N VAL A 216 -18.20 9.31 9.52
CA VAL A 216 -18.42 10.75 9.41
C VAL A 216 -19.88 11.04 9.75
N ILE A 217 -20.11 11.85 10.76
CA ILE A 217 -21.42 12.35 11.11
C ILE A 217 -21.49 13.80 10.66
N ALA A 218 -22.34 14.10 9.66
CA ALA A 218 -22.62 15.47 9.25
C ALA A 218 -23.53 16.10 10.32
N MET A 219 -23.03 17.09 11.03
CA MET A 219 -23.86 17.88 11.89
C MET A 219 -24.53 19.00 11.08
N PHE A 220 -25.75 18.79 10.65
CA PHE A 220 -26.58 19.84 10.08
C PHE A 220 -27.12 20.74 11.20
N GLY A 221 -26.67 21.99 11.19
CA GLY A 221 -27.33 23.15 11.79
C GLY A 221 -27.77 23.09 13.27
N GLY A 222 -27.13 23.91 14.07
CA GLY A 222 -27.78 24.62 15.21
C GLY A 222 -28.20 23.83 16.46
N ASP A 223 -28.89 22.73 16.34
CA ASP A 223 -29.65 22.19 17.49
C ASP A 223 -28.87 21.27 18.46
N LEU A 224 -27.83 20.58 18.01
CA LEU A 224 -27.04 19.76 18.93
C LEU A 224 -25.99 20.59 19.71
N PHE A 225 -25.53 21.68 19.11
CA PHE A 225 -24.58 22.59 19.74
C PHE A 225 -25.20 23.51 20.83
N SER A 226 -26.49 23.80 20.70
CA SER A 226 -27.22 24.68 21.64
C SER A 226 -27.51 24.01 22.97
N LYS A 227 -27.41 22.69 23.06
CA LYS A 227 -27.78 21.91 24.28
C LYS A 227 -26.64 21.69 25.27
N ILE A 228 -25.40 22.14 24.96
CA ILE A 228 -24.25 21.99 25.86
C ILE A 228 -23.86 23.38 26.42
N PRO A 229 -24.21 23.72 27.63
CA PRO A 229 -23.89 25.04 28.24
C PRO A 229 -22.37 25.24 28.33
N GLY A 230 -21.89 26.40 27.86
CA GLY A 230 -20.52 26.88 28.15
C GLY A 230 -19.40 26.46 27.17
N GLN A 231 -19.72 25.94 25.99
CA GLN A 231 -18.68 25.53 25.04
C GLN A 231 -18.61 26.43 23.78
N ASN A 232 -17.46 27.04 23.59
CA ASN A 232 -17.14 27.77 22.33
C ASN A 232 -16.83 26.73 21.21
N PRO A 233 -17.62 26.66 20.13
CA PRO A 233 -17.48 25.64 19.08
C PRO A 233 -16.15 25.69 18.31
N THR A 234 -15.39 26.74 18.43
CA THR A 234 -14.19 26.99 17.59
C THR A 234 -12.88 26.49 18.17
N LYS A 235 -12.82 26.00 19.41
CA LYS A 235 -11.56 25.72 20.12
C LYS A 235 -11.31 24.26 20.56
N SER A 236 -11.92 23.22 19.97
CA SER A 236 -11.82 21.90 20.58
C SER A 236 -11.75 20.71 19.62
N ALA A 237 -10.95 20.79 18.57
CA ALA A 237 -10.60 19.60 17.78
C ALA A 237 -9.98 18.51 18.68
N GLY A 238 -10.42 17.26 18.53
CA GLY A 238 -10.01 16.12 19.38
C GLY A 238 -10.78 15.98 20.69
N LYS A 239 -11.75 16.86 20.97
CA LYS A 239 -12.58 16.74 22.17
C LYS A 239 -13.70 15.75 21.96
N VAL A 240 -13.87 14.82 22.91
CA VAL A 240 -15.03 13.93 22.96
C VAL A 240 -16.25 14.75 23.40
N TRP A 241 -17.30 14.72 22.60
CA TRP A 241 -18.53 15.45 22.86
C TRP A 241 -19.58 14.59 23.52
N VAL A 242 -19.70 13.37 23.01
CA VAL A 242 -20.67 12.38 23.50
C VAL A 242 -19.94 11.04 23.58
N ALA A 243 -20.25 10.30 24.61
CA ALA A 243 -19.88 8.90 24.77
C ALA A 243 -21.16 8.15 25.15
N ASP A 244 -21.64 7.33 24.21
CA ASP A 244 -22.87 6.56 24.36
C ASP A 244 -22.74 5.17 23.77
N GLU A 245 -23.80 4.44 23.64
CA GLU A 245 -23.83 3.10 23.04
C GLU A 245 -23.47 3.06 21.57
N THR A 246 -23.53 4.19 20.86
CA THR A 246 -23.12 4.30 19.46
C THR A 246 -21.62 4.57 19.29
N GLY A 247 -20.93 4.96 20.36
CA GLY A 247 -19.49 5.18 20.40
C GLY A 247 -19.03 6.51 20.98
N LEU A 248 -17.81 6.91 20.61
CA LEU A 248 -17.23 8.19 20.98
C LEU A 248 -17.39 9.19 19.83
N HIS A 249 -18.14 10.25 20.08
CA HIS A 249 -18.29 11.35 19.14
C HIS A 249 -17.19 12.39 19.38
N VAL A 250 -16.32 12.56 18.40
CA VAL A 250 -15.15 13.44 18.52
C VAL A 250 -15.26 14.57 17.51
N LYS A 251 -15.03 15.79 17.96
CA LYS A 251 -14.97 16.95 17.08
C LYS A 251 -13.68 16.93 16.26
N THR A 252 -13.83 17.21 14.97
CA THR A 252 -12.73 17.41 14.01
C THR A 252 -12.63 18.87 13.57
N GLY A 253 -11.65 19.20 12.77
CA GLY A 253 -11.50 20.52 12.15
C GLY A 253 -12.52 20.81 11.06
#